data_70937f8f2deebead88ba25a9a37df7a4
#
_entry.id   70937f8f2deebead88ba25a9a37df7a4
#
_cell.length_a   1.000
_cell.length_b   1.000
_cell.length_c   1.000
_cell.angle_alpha   90.00
_cell.angle_beta   90.00
_cell.angle_gamma   90.00
#
_symmetry.space_group_name_H-M   'P 1'
#
loop_
_entity.id
_entity.type
_entity.pdbx_description
1 polymer ?
#
loop_
_entity_poly.entity_id
_entity_poly.type
_entity_poly.pdbx_seq_one_letter_code
_entity_poly.pdbx_strand_id
1 'polypeptide(L)'
;MMDRQRFFDQHAATWDADRYREEDARLARVVSLAEVQPGHAVLDVGTGTGVLIPHLLRAVGPIGRIVAVDLSRGMLEVAREKELPPSVTLLEADVHDLPLPDVDFDRVICNAALPHFEDRAQSTREMMRVLRSGGILVISHPIGREAVNRRHRDVGGPVEADRVPPPEAMTALLQEAGLTEVWVVDEPEFFLARGLKPSVDVEHL
;
A
#
# COMPACT_ATOMS: atom_id res chain seq x y z
N MET A 1 -11.79 7.51 23.14
CA MET A 1 -11.49 7.87 21.73
C MET A 1 -11.55 6.57 20.93
N MET A 2 -12.24 6.54 19.78
CA MET A 2 -12.28 5.34 18.95
C MET A 2 -10.92 5.18 18.31
N ASP A 3 -10.30 3.99 18.49
CA ASP A 3 -9.04 3.62 17.85
C ASP A 3 -9.24 3.47 16.32
N ARG A 4 -8.21 3.77 15.52
CA ARG A 4 -8.27 3.64 14.04
C ARG A 4 -8.64 2.23 13.60
N GLN A 5 -8.05 1.20 14.20
CA GLN A 5 -8.40 -0.19 13.91
C GLN A 5 -9.90 -0.42 14.07
N ARG A 6 -10.46 -0.02 15.19
CA ARG A 6 -11.89 -0.17 15.48
C ARG A 6 -12.78 0.61 14.49
N PHE A 7 -12.31 1.77 14.05
CA PHE A 7 -13.01 2.53 13.00
C PHE A 7 -13.10 1.74 11.70
N PHE A 8 -11.99 1.17 11.23
CA PHE A 8 -11.96 0.36 10.00
C PHE A 8 -12.77 -0.93 10.14
N ASP A 9 -12.68 -1.63 11.28
CA ASP A 9 -13.48 -2.83 11.55
C ASP A 9 -15.00 -2.55 11.43
N GLN A 10 -15.47 -1.42 11.96
CA GLN A 10 -16.89 -1.06 11.93
C GLN A 10 -17.41 -0.67 10.55
N HIS A 11 -16.52 -0.18 9.66
CA HIS A 11 -16.90 0.28 8.33
C HIS A 11 -16.62 -0.77 7.23
N ALA A 12 -15.99 -1.88 7.56
CA ALA A 12 -15.52 -2.88 6.59
C ALA A 12 -16.63 -3.40 5.66
N ALA A 13 -17.80 -3.74 6.20
CA ALA A 13 -18.92 -4.33 5.44
C ALA A 13 -19.49 -3.41 4.34
N THR A 14 -19.34 -2.09 4.50
CA THR A 14 -19.86 -1.09 3.54
C THR A 14 -18.74 -0.40 2.76
N TRP A 15 -17.47 -0.78 3.02
CA TRP A 15 -16.31 -0.05 2.51
C TRP A 15 -16.26 0.04 0.99
N ASP A 16 -16.61 -1.03 0.28
CA ASP A 16 -16.56 -1.12 -1.18
C ASP A 16 -17.77 -0.49 -1.88
N ALA A 17 -18.90 -0.33 -1.18
CA ALA A 17 -20.17 0.09 -1.80
C ALA A 17 -20.11 1.50 -2.43
N ASP A 18 -19.29 2.40 -1.85
CA ASP A 18 -19.28 3.81 -2.20
C ASP A 18 -17.99 4.25 -2.94
N ARG A 19 -17.02 3.35 -3.24
CA ARG A 19 -15.66 3.80 -3.51
C ARG A 19 -15.02 3.38 -4.83
N TYR A 20 -15.35 2.22 -5.43
CA TYR A 20 -14.41 1.62 -6.40
C TYR A 20 -14.92 1.43 -7.83
N ARG A 21 -16.15 1.80 -8.19
CA ARG A 21 -16.64 1.63 -9.58
C ARG A 21 -15.94 2.52 -10.60
N GLU A 22 -15.49 3.70 -10.19
CA GLU A 22 -14.79 4.66 -11.06
C GLU A 22 -13.27 4.58 -10.95
N GLU A 23 -12.75 3.77 -10.02
CA GLU A 23 -11.34 3.70 -9.67
C GLU A 23 -10.59 2.53 -10.31
N ASP A 24 -11.28 1.61 -11.01
CA ASP A 24 -10.67 0.39 -11.58
C ASP A 24 -9.46 0.69 -12.49
N ALA A 25 -9.59 1.67 -13.39
CA ALA A 25 -8.50 2.10 -14.27
C ALA A 25 -7.32 2.72 -13.49
N ARG A 26 -7.61 3.40 -12.38
CA ARG A 26 -6.58 4.03 -11.54
C ARG A 26 -5.84 2.99 -10.70
N LEU A 27 -6.53 1.95 -10.21
CA LEU A 27 -5.89 0.81 -9.54
C LEU A 27 -4.99 0.04 -10.52
N ALA A 28 -5.44 -0.18 -11.75
CA ALA A 28 -4.59 -0.75 -12.81
C ALA A 28 -3.36 0.12 -13.10
N ARG A 29 -3.51 1.46 -13.09
CA ARG A 29 -2.39 2.40 -13.23
C ARG A 29 -1.39 2.28 -12.08
N VAL A 30 -1.83 2.09 -10.84
CA VAL A 30 -0.94 1.84 -9.69
C VAL A 30 -0.05 0.63 -9.95
N VAL A 31 -0.64 -0.50 -10.34
CA VAL A 31 0.08 -1.76 -10.61
C VAL A 31 1.06 -1.60 -11.79
N SER A 32 0.65 -0.87 -12.83
CA SER A 32 1.52 -0.56 -13.98
C SER A 32 2.73 0.29 -13.57
N LEU A 33 2.51 1.36 -12.80
CA LEU A 33 3.57 2.25 -12.33
C LEU A 33 4.48 1.59 -11.27
N ALA A 34 3.98 0.57 -10.56
CA ALA A 34 4.78 -0.30 -9.71
C ALA A 34 5.62 -1.30 -10.51
N GLU A 35 5.47 -1.35 -11.84
CA GLU A 35 6.18 -2.30 -12.71
C GLU A 35 6.06 -3.74 -12.22
N VAL A 36 4.86 -4.14 -11.80
CA VAL A 36 4.60 -5.52 -11.41
C VAL A 36 4.69 -6.42 -12.64
N GLN A 37 5.43 -7.52 -12.54
CA GLN A 37 5.68 -8.44 -13.65
C GLN A 37 5.28 -9.87 -13.28
N PRO A 38 5.05 -10.75 -14.28
CA PRO A 38 4.79 -12.15 -14.04
C PRO A 38 5.87 -12.81 -13.17
N GLY A 39 5.46 -13.55 -12.16
CA GLY A 39 6.33 -14.24 -11.23
C GLY A 39 6.78 -13.40 -10.04
N HIS A 40 6.48 -12.10 -9.98
CA HIS A 40 6.84 -11.29 -8.82
C HIS A 40 6.18 -11.76 -7.53
N ALA A 41 6.90 -11.59 -6.44
CA ALA A 41 6.38 -11.60 -5.08
C ALA A 41 6.00 -10.16 -4.70
N VAL A 42 4.71 -9.93 -4.39
CA VAL A 42 4.18 -8.61 -4.09
C VAL A 42 3.63 -8.57 -2.67
N LEU A 43 3.97 -7.51 -1.91
CA LEU A 43 3.34 -7.18 -0.65
C LEU A 43 2.37 -6.01 -0.86
N ASP A 44 1.10 -6.22 -0.50
CA ASP A 44 0.05 -5.20 -0.48
C ASP A 44 -0.20 -4.78 0.97
N VAL A 45 0.23 -3.57 1.32
CA VAL A 45 0.22 -3.05 2.70
C VAL A 45 -0.99 -2.15 2.92
N GLY A 46 -1.76 -2.47 3.96
CA GLY A 46 -3.05 -1.83 4.21
C GLY A 46 -4.06 -2.21 3.13
N THR A 47 -4.14 -3.52 2.84
CA THR A 47 -4.94 -4.06 1.72
C THR A 47 -6.43 -3.77 1.86
N GLY A 48 -6.89 -3.49 3.08
CA GLY A 48 -8.30 -3.28 3.37
C GLY A 48 -9.14 -4.49 2.96
N THR A 49 -10.18 -4.24 2.20
CA THR A 49 -11.06 -5.28 1.63
C THR A 49 -10.44 -5.99 0.42
N GLY A 50 -9.16 -5.73 0.09
CA GLY A 50 -8.46 -6.43 -0.99
C GLY A 50 -8.77 -5.91 -2.40
N VAL A 51 -9.11 -4.64 -2.56
CA VAL A 51 -9.51 -4.07 -3.87
C VAL A 51 -8.39 -4.07 -4.91
N LEU A 52 -7.13 -4.01 -4.48
CA LEU A 52 -5.98 -4.04 -5.39
C LEU A 52 -5.62 -5.46 -5.84
N ILE A 53 -5.99 -6.50 -5.06
CA ILE A 53 -5.62 -7.90 -5.29
C ILE A 53 -5.97 -8.39 -6.71
N PRO A 54 -7.17 -8.15 -7.28
CA PRO A 54 -7.49 -8.60 -8.63
C PRO A 54 -6.56 -8.03 -9.72
N HIS A 55 -6.07 -6.80 -9.53
CA HIS A 55 -5.12 -6.17 -10.46
C HIS A 55 -3.73 -6.77 -10.31
N LEU A 56 -3.31 -7.04 -9.06
CA LEU A 56 -2.04 -7.70 -8.77
C LEU A 56 -2.02 -9.13 -9.34
N LEU A 57 -3.08 -9.91 -9.14
CA LEU A 57 -3.20 -11.28 -9.67
C LEU A 57 -3.05 -11.33 -11.19
N ARG A 58 -3.67 -10.38 -11.91
CA ARG A 58 -3.50 -10.27 -13.38
C ARG A 58 -2.06 -9.99 -13.78
N ALA A 59 -1.35 -9.17 -13.01
CA ALA A 59 0.02 -8.76 -13.33
C ALA A 59 1.06 -9.82 -12.97
N VAL A 60 0.96 -10.43 -11.77
CA VAL A 60 1.93 -11.45 -11.32
C VAL A 60 1.73 -12.80 -12.02
N GLY A 61 0.54 -13.05 -12.56
CA GLY A 61 0.21 -14.31 -13.23
C GLY A 61 0.26 -15.54 -12.31
N PRO A 62 0.22 -16.75 -12.89
CA PRO A 62 0.01 -17.99 -12.13
C PRO A 62 1.20 -18.42 -11.26
N ILE A 63 2.40 -17.90 -11.51
CA ILE A 63 3.62 -18.25 -10.76
C ILE A 63 4.05 -17.18 -9.75
N GLY A 64 3.35 -16.03 -9.73
CA GLY A 64 3.58 -14.98 -8.75
C GLY A 64 2.86 -15.27 -7.43
N ARG A 65 3.22 -14.52 -6.39
CA ARG A 65 2.57 -14.59 -5.09
C ARG A 65 2.26 -13.20 -4.55
N ILE A 66 1.21 -13.11 -3.75
CA ILE A 66 0.78 -11.88 -3.09
C ILE A 66 0.64 -12.17 -1.60
N VAL A 67 1.25 -11.35 -0.77
CA VAL A 67 0.92 -11.24 0.65
C VAL A 67 0.20 -9.92 0.84
N ALA A 68 -0.99 -9.95 1.42
CA ALA A 68 -1.82 -8.78 1.64
C ALA A 68 -2.04 -8.60 3.14
N VAL A 69 -1.53 -7.50 3.68
CA VAL A 69 -1.56 -7.25 5.13
C VAL A 69 -2.49 -6.09 5.48
N ASP A 70 -3.21 -6.25 6.58
CA ASP A 70 -3.98 -5.18 7.20
C ASP A 70 -4.02 -5.37 8.71
N LEU A 71 -4.12 -4.28 9.46
CA LEU A 71 -4.29 -4.31 10.91
C LEU A 71 -5.75 -4.62 11.29
N SER A 72 -6.71 -4.26 10.42
CA SER A 72 -8.13 -4.48 10.64
C SER A 72 -8.54 -5.89 10.25
N ARG A 73 -8.90 -6.68 11.25
CA ARG A 73 -9.47 -8.00 11.06
C ARG A 73 -10.77 -7.97 10.25
N GLY A 74 -11.63 -6.98 10.52
CA GLY A 74 -12.90 -6.82 9.79
C GLY A 74 -12.69 -6.60 8.29
N MET A 75 -11.68 -5.79 7.90
CA MET A 75 -11.30 -5.60 6.50
C MET A 75 -10.86 -6.91 5.85
N LEU A 76 -10.01 -7.68 6.52
CA LEU A 76 -9.53 -8.96 6.03
C LEU A 76 -10.65 -10.02 5.92
N GLU A 77 -11.65 -9.99 6.78
CA GLU A 77 -12.82 -10.87 6.69
C GLU A 77 -13.59 -10.61 5.39
N VAL A 78 -13.83 -9.34 5.03
CA VAL A 78 -14.43 -8.96 3.74
C VAL A 78 -13.54 -9.38 2.55
N ALA A 79 -12.22 -9.22 2.67
CA ALA A 79 -11.30 -9.68 1.63
C ALA A 79 -11.36 -11.19 1.41
N ARG A 80 -11.50 -11.99 2.48
CA ARG A 80 -11.63 -13.47 2.40
C ARG A 80 -12.89 -13.93 1.66
N GLU A 81 -13.99 -13.17 1.76
CA GLU A 81 -15.23 -13.48 1.07
C GLU A 81 -15.11 -13.41 -0.47
N LYS A 82 -14.03 -12.83 -0.99
CA LYS A 82 -13.76 -12.70 -2.43
C LYS A 82 -13.16 -13.95 -3.08
N GLU A 83 -13.11 -15.10 -2.39
CA GLU A 83 -12.63 -16.38 -2.93
C GLU A 83 -11.25 -16.29 -3.61
N LEU A 84 -10.26 -15.80 -2.86
CA LEU A 84 -8.90 -15.57 -3.37
C LEU A 84 -8.16 -16.90 -3.66
N PRO A 85 -7.35 -16.96 -4.73
CA PRO A 85 -6.58 -18.16 -5.05
C PRO A 85 -5.47 -18.43 -4.02
N PRO A 86 -4.91 -19.66 -3.95
CA PRO A 86 -3.86 -20.03 -3.00
C PRO A 86 -2.56 -19.19 -3.11
N SER A 87 -2.36 -18.50 -4.22
CA SER A 87 -1.24 -17.57 -4.40
C SER A 87 -1.37 -16.26 -3.61
N VAL A 88 -2.52 -16.02 -2.97
CA VAL A 88 -2.77 -14.87 -2.10
C VAL A 88 -2.82 -15.32 -0.66
N THR A 89 -2.02 -14.70 0.19
CA THR A 89 -2.05 -14.87 1.64
C THR A 89 -2.54 -13.58 2.29
N LEU A 90 -3.63 -13.65 3.07
CA LEU A 90 -4.10 -12.54 3.90
C LEU A 90 -3.51 -12.67 5.30
N LEU A 91 -2.90 -11.60 5.79
CA LEU A 91 -2.19 -11.56 7.07
C LEU A 91 -2.65 -10.37 7.91
N GLU A 92 -3.15 -10.65 9.12
CA GLU A 92 -3.40 -9.61 10.12
C GLU A 92 -2.06 -9.22 10.76
N ALA A 93 -1.58 -7.99 10.48
CA ALA A 93 -0.29 -7.52 10.99
C ALA A 93 -0.24 -5.98 11.06
N ASP A 94 0.57 -5.49 11.99
CA ASP A 94 0.94 -4.09 12.07
C ASP A 94 2.10 -3.81 11.11
N VAL A 95 1.95 -2.79 10.26
CA VAL A 95 2.98 -2.36 9.32
C VAL A 95 4.24 -1.84 9.99
N HIS A 96 4.15 -1.43 11.27
CA HIS A 96 5.30 -0.95 12.03
C HIS A 96 6.23 -2.08 12.51
N ASP A 97 5.76 -3.35 12.48
CA ASP A 97 6.52 -4.54 12.87
C ASP A 97 5.99 -5.75 12.08
N LEU A 98 6.34 -5.83 10.80
CA LEU A 98 5.86 -6.88 9.91
C LEU A 98 6.50 -8.24 10.26
N PRO A 99 5.70 -9.29 10.55
CA PRO A 99 6.21 -10.64 10.82
C PRO A 99 6.58 -11.34 9.50
N LEU A 100 7.38 -10.66 8.68
CA LEU A 100 7.81 -11.10 7.36
C LEU A 100 9.34 -11.03 7.28
N PRO A 101 9.97 -11.97 6.55
CA PRO A 101 11.42 -11.98 6.40
C PRO A 101 11.93 -10.75 5.63
N ASP A 102 13.20 -10.42 5.88
CA ASP A 102 13.89 -9.39 5.11
C ASP A 102 14.02 -9.80 3.63
N VAL A 103 14.03 -8.83 2.73
CA VAL A 103 14.42 -9.02 1.32
C VAL A 103 13.58 -10.10 0.61
N ASP A 104 12.27 -10.13 0.84
CA ASP A 104 11.39 -11.20 0.35
C ASP A 104 10.52 -10.79 -0.86
N PHE A 105 10.26 -9.50 -1.06
CA PHE A 105 9.34 -9.00 -2.07
C PHE A 105 10.03 -8.22 -3.19
N ASP A 106 9.58 -8.43 -4.43
CA ASP A 106 10.00 -7.66 -5.59
C ASP A 106 9.33 -6.29 -5.63
N ARG A 107 8.10 -6.22 -5.12
CA ARG A 107 7.27 -5.00 -5.06
C ARG A 107 6.57 -4.91 -3.71
N VAL A 108 6.58 -3.71 -3.14
CA VAL A 108 5.77 -3.37 -1.97
C VAL A 108 4.86 -2.21 -2.37
N ILE A 109 3.55 -2.37 -2.18
CA ILE A 109 2.55 -1.37 -2.56
C ILE A 109 1.71 -1.04 -1.34
N CYS A 110 1.64 0.25 -1.00
CA CYS A 110 0.76 0.79 0.03
C CYS A 110 -0.27 1.70 -0.64
N ASN A 111 -1.45 1.15 -0.93
CA ASN A 111 -2.51 1.88 -1.61
C ASN A 111 -3.56 2.37 -0.61
N ALA A 112 -3.79 3.69 -0.59
CA ALA A 112 -4.80 4.37 0.24
C ALA A 112 -4.69 4.14 1.76
N ALA A 113 -3.50 3.76 2.29
CA ALA A 113 -3.34 3.40 3.70
C ALA A 113 -2.34 4.29 4.49
N LEU A 114 -1.26 4.79 3.86
CA LEU A 114 -0.18 5.52 4.55
C LEU A 114 -0.66 6.67 5.48
N PRO A 115 -1.67 7.51 5.14
CA PRO A 115 -2.13 8.58 6.02
C PRO A 115 -2.58 8.10 7.40
N HIS A 116 -3.00 6.84 7.50
CA HIS A 116 -3.54 6.23 8.71
C HIS A 116 -2.47 5.64 9.63
N PHE A 117 -1.21 5.56 9.19
CA PHE A 117 -0.11 5.03 10.00
C PHE A 117 0.35 6.07 11.04
N GLU A 118 0.55 5.62 12.28
CA GLU A 118 0.96 6.49 13.39
C GLU A 118 2.38 7.00 13.20
N ASP A 119 3.31 6.10 12.86
CA ASP A 119 4.69 6.43 12.52
C ASP A 119 4.98 6.05 11.05
N ARG A 120 4.83 7.03 10.16
CA ARG A 120 5.07 6.84 8.74
C ARG A 120 6.53 6.54 8.42
N ALA A 121 7.46 7.06 9.21
CA ALA A 121 8.88 6.80 9.00
C ALA A 121 9.21 5.34 9.36
N GLN A 122 8.70 4.83 10.47
CA GLN A 122 8.88 3.43 10.86
C GLN A 122 8.21 2.49 9.85
N SER A 123 6.94 2.73 9.49
CA SER A 123 6.24 1.89 8.51
C SER A 123 6.94 1.87 7.15
N THR A 124 7.50 3.01 6.70
CA THR A 124 8.27 3.07 5.46
C THR A 124 9.59 2.29 5.55
N ARG A 125 10.28 2.33 6.71
CA ARG A 125 11.48 1.51 6.95
C ARG A 125 11.15 0.02 6.95
N GLU A 126 10.03 -0.40 7.54
CA GLU A 126 9.58 -1.80 7.51
C GLU A 126 9.23 -2.27 6.08
N MET A 127 8.51 -1.46 5.32
CA MET A 127 8.25 -1.73 3.91
C MET A 127 9.56 -1.86 3.09
N MET A 128 10.54 -0.99 3.39
CA MET A 128 11.87 -1.05 2.77
C MET A 128 12.67 -2.29 3.21
N ARG A 129 12.56 -2.73 4.47
CA ARG A 129 13.25 -3.92 5.01
C ARG A 129 12.89 -5.17 4.22
N VAL A 130 11.58 -5.41 4.03
CA VAL A 130 11.06 -6.59 3.34
C VAL A 130 11.24 -6.55 1.82
N LEU A 131 11.52 -5.39 1.25
CA LEU A 131 11.75 -5.20 -0.18
C LEU A 131 13.12 -5.72 -0.59
N ARG A 132 13.24 -6.40 -1.72
CA ARG A 132 14.51 -6.85 -2.32
C ARG A 132 15.33 -5.69 -2.86
N SER A 133 16.64 -5.87 -2.95
CA SER A 133 17.51 -4.98 -3.72
C SER A 133 17.00 -4.90 -5.17
N GLY A 134 16.92 -3.70 -5.74
CA GLY A 134 16.30 -3.44 -7.04
C GLY A 134 14.77 -3.51 -7.02
N GLY A 135 14.16 -3.74 -5.87
CA GLY A 135 12.71 -3.72 -5.70
C GLY A 135 12.14 -2.29 -5.66
N ILE A 136 10.84 -2.18 -5.88
CA ILE A 136 10.14 -0.89 -5.92
C ILE A 136 9.11 -0.82 -4.80
N LEU A 137 9.16 0.27 -4.02
CA LEU A 137 8.10 0.68 -3.11
C LEU A 137 7.20 1.71 -3.79
N VAL A 138 5.89 1.49 -3.70
CA VAL A 138 4.86 2.43 -4.17
C VAL A 138 3.93 2.80 -3.04
N ILE A 139 3.67 4.09 -2.88
CA ILE A 139 2.62 4.65 -2.02
C ILE A 139 1.65 5.39 -2.93
N SER A 140 0.37 5.03 -2.89
CA SER A 140 -0.60 5.56 -3.85
C SER A 140 -1.98 5.85 -3.24
N HIS A 141 -2.73 6.69 -3.93
CA HIS A 141 -4.15 6.90 -3.74
C HIS A 141 -4.83 6.96 -5.11
N PRO A 142 -5.92 6.19 -5.34
CA PRO A 142 -6.65 6.20 -6.61
C PRO A 142 -7.53 7.45 -6.78
N ILE A 143 -7.41 8.42 -5.87
CA ILE A 143 -7.94 9.78 -5.95
C ILE A 143 -6.84 10.77 -5.58
N GLY A 144 -6.94 12.01 -6.05
CA GLY A 144 -5.92 13.03 -5.83
C GLY A 144 -5.76 13.41 -4.35
N ARG A 145 -4.57 13.82 -3.97
CA ARG A 145 -4.15 14.16 -2.60
C ARG A 145 -5.14 15.11 -1.88
N GLU A 146 -5.55 16.18 -2.55
CA GLU A 146 -6.47 17.15 -1.97
C GLU A 146 -7.88 16.56 -1.74
N ALA A 147 -8.32 15.66 -2.61
CA ALA A 147 -9.60 14.96 -2.45
C ALA A 147 -9.55 14.00 -1.25
N VAL A 148 -8.46 13.25 -1.06
CA VAL A 148 -8.23 12.40 0.12
C VAL A 148 -8.25 13.25 1.38
N ASN A 149 -7.47 14.32 1.41
CA ASN A 149 -7.34 15.19 2.59
C ASN A 149 -8.66 15.89 2.96
N ARG A 150 -9.46 16.26 1.96
CA ARG A 150 -10.82 16.81 2.18
C ARG A 150 -11.74 15.73 2.76
N ARG A 151 -11.75 14.52 2.15
CA ARG A 151 -12.57 13.40 2.60
C ARG A 151 -12.30 13.03 4.06
N HIS A 152 -11.03 12.98 4.49
CA HIS A 152 -10.69 12.69 5.88
C HIS A 152 -11.27 13.74 6.85
N ARG A 153 -11.22 15.02 6.48
CA ARG A 153 -11.87 16.10 7.27
C ARG A 153 -13.39 15.94 7.35
N ASP A 154 -14.01 15.58 6.23
CA ASP A 154 -15.48 15.46 6.13
C ASP A 154 -16.00 14.23 6.90
N VAL A 155 -15.25 13.13 6.91
CA VAL A 155 -15.53 11.91 7.68
C VAL A 155 -15.37 12.18 9.18
N GLY A 156 -14.36 12.96 9.57
CA GLY A 156 -14.10 13.29 10.97
C GLY A 156 -13.56 12.10 11.79
N GLY A 157 -13.63 12.23 13.13
CA GLY A 157 -13.26 11.18 14.05
C GLY A 157 -11.78 10.78 13.99
N PRO A 158 -11.43 9.49 14.06
CA PRO A 158 -10.03 9.04 14.13
C PRO A 158 -9.19 9.38 12.89
N VAL A 159 -9.84 9.61 11.73
CA VAL A 159 -9.15 9.88 10.46
C VAL A 159 -9.13 11.37 10.09
N GLU A 160 -9.78 12.22 10.88
CA GLU A 160 -9.93 13.67 10.60
C GLU A 160 -8.59 14.37 10.37
N ALA A 161 -7.58 14.03 11.15
CA ALA A 161 -6.24 14.61 11.08
C ALA A 161 -5.31 13.94 10.06
N ASP A 162 -5.73 12.82 9.49
CA ASP A 162 -4.90 12.05 8.55
C ASP A 162 -4.74 12.81 7.23
N ARG A 163 -3.50 12.93 6.76
CA ARG A 163 -3.18 13.67 5.53
C ARG A 163 -2.21 12.88 4.66
N VAL A 164 -2.47 12.87 3.37
CA VAL A 164 -1.45 12.53 2.38
C VAL A 164 -0.44 13.69 2.37
N PRO A 165 0.84 13.43 2.62
CA PRO A 165 1.87 14.48 2.60
C PRO A 165 1.98 15.15 1.22
N PRO A 166 2.42 16.42 1.14
CA PRO A 166 2.74 17.05 -0.14
C PRO A 166 3.95 16.36 -0.80
N PRO A 167 4.14 16.52 -2.13
CA PRO A 167 5.17 15.82 -2.88
C PRO A 167 6.57 15.90 -2.29
N GLU A 168 6.98 17.05 -1.79
CA GLU A 168 8.30 17.27 -1.21
C GLU A 168 8.50 16.45 0.08
N ALA A 169 7.48 16.44 0.96
CA ALA A 169 7.51 15.67 2.21
C ALA A 169 7.43 14.16 1.94
N MET A 170 6.69 13.74 0.92
CA MET A 170 6.63 12.34 0.51
C MET A 170 7.97 11.89 -0.08
N THR A 171 8.61 12.72 -0.90
CA THR A 171 9.94 12.47 -1.45
C THR A 171 10.97 12.32 -0.32
N ALA A 172 10.98 13.25 0.64
CA ALA A 172 11.87 13.18 1.80
C ALA A 172 11.65 11.90 2.61
N LEU A 173 10.40 11.53 2.90
CA LEU A 173 10.05 10.30 3.63
C LEU A 173 10.65 9.05 2.97
N LEU A 174 10.53 8.92 1.65
CA LEU A 174 11.06 7.78 0.91
C LEU A 174 12.60 7.78 0.86
N GLN A 175 13.21 8.96 0.67
CA GLN A 175 14.69 9.10 0.67
C GLN A 175 15.29 8.81 2.04
N GLU A 176 14.68 9.28 3.12
CA GLU A 176 15.10 9.01 4.50
C GLU A 176 15.00 7.51 4.86
N ALA A 177 14.09 6.78 4.24
CA ALA A 177 14.04 5.33 4.35
C ALA A 177 15.12 4.60 3.51
N GLY A 178 15.91 5.32 2.71
CA GLY A 178 17.00 4.77 1.89
C GLY A 178 16.61 4.44 0.45
N LEU A 179 15.45 4.89 -0.02
CA LEU A 179 15.05 4.72 -1.42
C LEU A 179 15.70 5.76 -2.32
N THR A 180 16.04 5.34 -3.52
CA THR A 180 16.59 6.19 -4.59
C THR A 180 15.61 6.28 -5.77
N GLU A 181 15.93 7.09 -6.78
CA GLU A 181 15.07 7.30 -7.96
C GLU A 181 13.62 7.63 -7.57
N VAL A 182 13.48 8.44 -6.51
CA VAL A 182 12.16 8.81 -5.99
C VAL A 182 11.51 9.84 -6.91
N TRP A 183 10.26 9.57 -7.29
CA TRP A 183 9.43 10.54 -7.98
C TRP A 183 7.96 10.45 -7.52
N VAL A 184 7.24 11.54 -7.71
CA VAL A 184 5.86 11.70 -7.25
C VAL A 184 4.98 12.21 -8.38
N VAL A 185 3.79 11.61 -8.53
CA VAL A 185 2.67 12.11 -9.33
C VAL A 185 1.63 12.68 -8.36
N ASP A 186 1.28 13.96 -8.49
CA ASP A 186 0.22 14.62 -7.70
C ASP A 186 -0.75 15.29 -8.69
N GLU A 187 -1.74 14.52 -9.14
CA GLU A 187 -2.78 14.94 -10.06
C GLU A 187 -4.11 15.16 -9.31
N PRO A 188 -5.06 15.92 -9.84
CA PRO A 188 -6.35 16.14 -9.19
C PRO A 188 -7.11 14.86 -8.84
N GLU A 189 -6.93 13.80 -9.63
CA GLU A 189 -7.64 12.53 -9.48
C GLU A 189 -6.73 11.32 -9.19
N PHE A 190 -5.44 11.54 -8.98
CA PHE A 190 -4.49 10.46 -8.74
C PHE A 190 -3.26 10.95 -7.99
N PHE A 191 -2.83 10.18 -6.99
CA PHE A 191 -1.58 10.43 -6.30
C PHE A 191 -0.75 9.15 -6.26
N LEU A 192 0.55 9.26 -6.55
CA LEU A 192 1.48 8.15 -6.40
C LEU A 192 2.90 8.67 -6.15
N ALA A 193 3.56 8.08 -5.17
CA ALA A 193 4.99 8.21 -4.95
C ALA A 193 5.65 6.84 -5.10
N ARG A 194 6.80 6.80 -5.73
CA ARG A 194 7.57 5.56 -5.87
C ARG A 194 9.05 5.81 -5.64
N GLY A 195 9.74 4.76 -5.14
CA GLY A 195 11.18 4.75 -5.01
C GLY A 195 11.76 3.36 -5.23
N LEU A 196 13.02 3.31 -5.64
CA LEU A 196 13.80 2.11 -5.88
C LEU A 196 14.66 1.78 -4.66
N LYS A 197 14.66 0.54 -4.18
CA LYS A 197 15.66 0.06 -3.22
C LYS A 197 16.98 -0.15 -3.94
N PRO A 198 18.06 0.52 -3.55
CA PRO A 198 19.36 0.36 -4.19
C PRO A 198 19.80 -1.10 -4.22
N SER A 199 20.46 -1.51 -5.31
CA SER A 199 21.22 -2.76 -5.31
C SER A 199 22.39 -2.61 -4.34
N VAL A 200 22.61 -3.62 -3.52
CA VAL A 200 23.85 -3.70 -2.75
C VAL A 200 24.93 -4.12 -3.75
N ASP A 201 25.78 -3.18 -4.16
CA ASP A 201 26.96 -3.54 -4.94
C ASP A 201 27.83 -4.47 -4.08
N VAL A 202 27.89 -5.74 -4.49
CA VAL A 202 28.80 -6.75 -3.90
C VAL A 202 30.20 -6.54 -4.51
N GLU A 203 30.65 -5.31 -4.61
CA GLU A 203 32.05 -4.99 -4.89
C GLU A 203 32.68 -4.50 -3.58
N HIS A 204 33.23 -5.45 -2.83
CA HIS A 204 34.34 -5.31 -1.84
C HIS A 204 34.19 -6.37 -0.73
N LEU A 205 34.38 -7.63 -1.08
CA LEU A 205 34.86 -8.67 -0.15
C LEU A 205 36.08 -9.35 -0.73
#